data_b332afcb00e998e68dc5e5fc943358b5
#
_entry.id   b332afcb00e998e68dc5e5fc943358b5
#
_cell.length_a   1.000
_cell.length_b   1.000
_cell.length_c   1.000
_cell.angle_alpha   90.00
_cell.angle_beta   90.00
_cell.angle_gamma   90.00
#
_symmetry.space_group_name_H-M   'P 1'
#
loop_
_entity.id
_entity.type
_entity.pdbx_description
1 polymer ?
#
loop_
_entity_poly.entity_id
_entity_poly.type
_entity_poly.pdbx_seq_one_letter_code
_entity_poly.pdbx_strand_id
1 'polypeptide(L)'
;MAGWISWLVLVGVGYWLPLQGPAPLQPAGKPEAWLGTDPLGRRIEVRLLRGWGLSVAVGASSAGAALCLGVLIGLWSGTRPGVVDALLMTFLQSIWVVPALLWAAVLAFLLGRGFLALVLAIGLSTWTETARLVRIEVRRLWREPFMEAARALGLPYPRLLSRHLLPNLLPLLRVQFLQVFATAVIIEAGLGFVGLGVPPPQVSLGSLLLEAMAWLTVPQGQWQGLLAGLCLSGTVFVVYSLLTDERYAL
;
A
#
# COMPACT_ATOMS: atom_id res chain seq x y z
N MET A 1 -1.49 17.33 -8.51
CA MET A 1 -1.05 16.57 -9.71
C MET A 1 0.46 16.63 -9.96
N ALA A 2 1.12 17.78 -9.85
CA ALA A 2 2.57 17.90 -10.11
C ALA A 2 3.47 17.01 -9.22
N GLY A 3 3.11 16.79 -7.97
CA GLY A 3 3.91 15.98 -7.04
C GLY A 3 4.04 14.49 -7.43
N TRP A 4 3.01 13.90 -8.05
CA TRP A 4 3.02 12.50 -8.48
C TRP A 4 3.89 12.27 -9.71
N ILE A 5 3.94 13.23 -10.62
CA ILE A 5 4.77 13.16 -11.84
C ILE A 5 6.25 13.26 -11.44
N SER A 6 6.62 14.18 -10.56
CA SER A 6 7.97 14.30 -10.02
C SER A 6 8.41 13.02 -9.32
N TRP A 7 7.48 12.37 -8.65
CA TRP A 7 7.70 11.14 -7.91
C TRP A 7 7.96 9.94 -8.85
N LEU A 8 7.12 9.76 -9.88
CA LEU A 8 7.32 8.72 -10.91
C LEU A 8 8.64 8.90 -11.66
N VAL A 9 9.05 10.15 -11.91
CA VAL A 9 10.34 10.47 -12.53
C VAL A 9 11.50 10.08 -11.63
N LEU A 10 11.46 10.38 -10.32
CA LEU A 10 12.53 10.01 -9.39
C LEU A 10 12.68 8.50 -9.24
N VAL A 11 11.57 7.76 -9.17
CA VAL A 11 11.60 6.29 -9.16
C VAL A 11 12.15 5.75 -10.48
N GLY A 12 11.69 6.29 -11.62
CA GLY A 12 12.19 5.91 -12.94
C GLY A 12 13.69 6.14 -13.10
N VAL A 13 14.19 7.30 -12.69
CA VAL A 13 15.63 7.62 -12.72
C VAL A 13 16.43 6.66 -11.87
N GLY A 14 15.93 6.25 -10.69
CA GLY A 14 16.61 5.26 -9.83
C GLY A 14 16.88 3.93 -10.51
N TYR A 15 15.99 3.48 -11.43
CA TYR A 15 16.18 2.23 -12.18
C TYR A 15 17.28 2.29 -13.24
N TRP A 16 17.58 3.47 -13.78
CA TRP A 16 18.60 3.67 -14.82
C TRP A 16 19.99 3.97 -14.26
N LEU A 17 20.09 4.31 -12.98
CA LEU A 17 21.38 4.56 -12.35
C LEU A 17 22.14 3.25 -12.11
N PRO A 18 23.48 3.23 -12.36
CA PRO A 18 24.29 2.04 -12.09
C PRO A 18 24.27 1.70 -10.59
N LEU A 19 24.02 0.44 -10.26
CA LEU A 19 24.02 -0.06 -8.88
C LEU A 19 25.42 -0.12 -8.29
N GLN A 20 26.40 -0.51 -9.10
CA GLN A 20 27.75 -0.71 -8.62
C GLN A 20 28.48 0.62 -8.40
N GLY A 21 29.08 0.75 -7.26
CA GLY A 21 30.02 1.80 -6.90
C GLY A 21 31.47 1.34 -7.11
N PRO A 22 32.43 2.22 -6.84
CA PRO A 22 33.84 1.96 -7.13
C PRO A 22 34.47 0.89 -6.23
N ALA A 23 34.00 0.70 -4.99
CA ALA A 23 34.51 -0.33 -4.06
C ALA A 23 33.52 -0.58 -2.90
N PRO A 24 33.62 -1.72 -2.18
CA PRO A 24 32.85 -1.99 -0.97
C PRO A 24 33.16 -1.01 0.17
N LEU A 25 32.12 -0.73 0.97
CA LEU A 25 32.18 0.09 2.20
C LEU A 25 32.88 1.45 2.04
N GLN A 26 32.75 2.09 0.88
CA GLN A 26 33.29 3.44 0.72
C GLN A 26 32.50 4.45 1.56
N PRO A 27 33.22 5.42 2.19
CA PRO A 27 32.56 6.48 2.95
C PRO A 27 31.73 7.39 2.06
N ALA A 28 30.73 8.05 2.65
CA ALA A 28 29.93 9.06 1.99
C ALA A 28 30.77 10.27 1.55
N GLY A 29 30.27 11.03 0.57
CA GLY A 29 30.88 12.29 0.12
C GLY A 29 31.78 12.20 -1.10
N LYS A 30 31.93 11.01 -1.71
CA LYS A 30 32.64 10.89 -3.00
C LYS A 30 31.69 11.15 -4.17
N PRO A 31 32.17 11.78 -5.29
CA PRO A 31 31.33 12.05 -6.45
C PRO A 31 30.63 10.81 -7.04
N GLU A 32 31.24 9.64 -6.87
CA GLU A 32 30.78 8.37 -7.41
C GLU A 32 29.78 7.64 -6.49
N ALA A 33 29.74 7.98 -5.18
CA ALA A 33 28.82 7.42 -4.19
C ALA A 33 28.61 8.42 -3.05
N TRP A 34 27.58 9.24 -3.13
CA TRP A 34 27.35 10.34 -2.18
C TRP A 34 27.04 9.84 -0.76
N LEU A 35 26.29 8.76 -0.64
CA LEU A 35 25.98 8.12 0.63
C LEU A 35 26.90 6.94 0.95
N GLY A 36 27.90 6.70 0.10
CA GLY A 36 28.80 5.56 0.21
C GLY A 36 28.25 4.29 -0.43
N THR A 37 28.95 3.19 -0.17
CA THR A 37 28.62 1.87 -0.71
C THR A 37 28.40 0.86 0.40
N ASP A 38 27.57 -0.14 0.12
CA ASP A 38 27.33 -1.27 1.00
C ASP A 38 28.50 -2.30 0.97
N PRO A 39 28.42 -3.37 1.77
CA PRO A 39 29.47 -4.41 1.80
C PRO A 39 29.73 -5.10 0.45
N LEU A 40 28.79 -5.02 -0.48
CA LEU A 40 28.90 -5.58 -1.84
C LEU A 40 29.32 -4.53 -2.89
N GLY A 41 29.70 -3.31 -2.45
CA GLY A 41 30.10 -2.23 -3.34
C GLY A 41 28.93 -1.56 -4.08
N ARG A 42 27.68 -1.78 -3.67
CA ARG A 42 26.51 -1.17 -4.32
C ARG A 42 26.24 0.21 -3.70
N ARG A 43 25.87 1.18 -4.52
CA ARG A 43 25.60 2.56 -4.11
C ARG A 43 24.33 2.65 -3.26
N ILE A 44 24.44 3.20 -2.04
CA ILE A 44 23.34 3.29 -1.07
C ILE A 44 22.21 4.18 -1.60
N GLU A 45 22.52 5.33 -2.21
CA GLU A 45 21.51 6.25 -2.76
C GLU A 45 20.65 5.60 -3.85
N VAL A 46 21.26 4.80 -4.73
CA VAL A 46 20.53 4.10 -5.79
C VAL A 46 19.64 3.02 -5.20
N ARG A 47 20.12 2.31 -4.20
CA ARG A 47 19.36 1.28 -3.50
C ARG A 47 18.16 1.86 -2.73
N LEU A 48 18.33 3.01 -2.10
CA LEU A 48 17.25 3.74 -1.43
C LEU A 48 16.15 4.15 -2.42
N LEU A 49 16.53 4.73 -3.57
CA LEU A 49 15.56 5.12 -4.60
C LEU A 49 14.80 3.91 -5.16
N ARG A 50 15.50 2.83 -5.47
CA ARG A 50 14.87 1.58 -5.96
C ARG A 50 13.99 0.95 -4.89
N GLY A 51 14.46 0.89 -3.65
CA GLY A 51 13.73 0.34 -2.52
C GLY A 51 12.44 1.12 -2.24
N TRP A 52 12.55 2.45 -2.26
CA TRP A 52 11.40 3.33 -2.13
C TRP A 52 10.38 3.13 -3.25
N GLY A 53 10.85 3.09 -4.50
CA GLY A 53 9.98 2.84 -5.65
C GLY A 53 9.25 1.51 -5.57
N LEU A 54 9.95 0.44 -5.16
CA LEU A 54 9.33 -0.88 -5.01
C LEU A 54 8.30 -0.89 -3.87
N SER A 55 8.64 -0.36 -2.69
CA SER A 55 7.72 -0.31 -1.54
C SER A 55 6.42 0.44 -1.88
N VAL A 56 6.54 1.56 -2.61
CA VAL A 56 5.36 2.31 -3.06
C VAL A 56 4.58 1.56 -4.13
N ALA A 57 5.25 0.91 -5.09
CA ALA A 57 4.58 0.12 -6.11
C ALA A 57 3.80 -1.05 -5.49
N VAL A 58 4.39 -1.77 -4.53
CA VAL A 58 3.70 -2.81 -3.75
C VAL A 58 2.53 -2.22 -2.98
N GLY A 59 2.75 -1.12 -2.25
CA GLY A 59 1.69 -0.46 -1.47
C GLY A 59 0.50 -0.03 -2.32
N ALA A 60 0.75 0.65 -3.46
CA ALA A 60 -0.30 1.12 -4.36
C ALA A 60 -1.07 -0.04 -5.02
N SER A 61 -0.34 -1.07 -5.48
CA SER A 61 -0.96 -2.25 -6.08
C SER A 61 -1.80 -3.03 -5.07
N SER A 62 -1.30 -3.18 -3.83
CA SER A 62 -2.03 -3.84 -2.73
C SER A 62 -3.29 -3.07 -2.35
N ALA A 63 -3.19 -1.73 -2.25
CA ALA A 63 -4.34 -0.87 -1.99
C ALA A 63 -5.39 -0.98 -3.10
N GLY A 64 -4.96 -0.99 -4.37
CA GLY A 64 -5.84 -1.22 -5.51
C GLY A 64 -6.56 -2.57 -5.45
N ALA A 65 -5.84 -3.64 -5.14
CA ALA A 65 -6.41 -4.98 -4.98
C ALA A 65 -7.41 -5.04 -3.82
N ALA A 66 -7.06 -4.47 -2.66
CA ALA A 66 -7.94 -4.41 -1.50
C ALA A 66 -9.21 -3.60 -1.77
N LEU A 67 -9.08 -2.45 -2.45
CA LEU A 67 -10.24 -1.65 -2.85
C LEU A 67 -11.14 -2.42 -3.82
N CYS A 68 -10.56 -3.04 -4.85
CA CYS A 68 -11.34 -3.81 -5.83
C CYS A 68 -12.20 -4.88 -5.14
N LEU A 69 -11.59 -5.71 -4.30
CA LEU A 69 -12.30 -6.75 -3.54
C LEU A 69 -13.30 -6.15 -2.55
N GLY A 70 -12.88 -5.14 -1.79
CA GLY A 70 -13.71 -4.49 -0.79
C GLY A 70 -14.94 -3.81 -1.38
N VAL A 71 -14.77 -3.11 -2.51
CA VAL A 71 -15.88 -2.46 -3.23
C VAL A 71 -16.86 -3.50 -3.77
N LEU A 72 -16.39 -4.56 -4.42
CA LEU A 72 -17.27 -5.62 -4.96
C LEU A 72 -18.12 -6.25 -3.87
N ILE A 73 -17.49 -6.63 -2.76
CA ILE A 73 -18.19 -7.28 -1.64
C ILE A 73 -19.06 -6.29 -0.88
N GLY A 74 -18.59 -5.06 -0.65
CA GLY A 74 -19.35 -4.01 0.02
C GLY A 74 -20.58 -3.56 -0.76
N LEU A 75 -20.51 -3.43 -2.10
CA LEU A 75 -21.63 -3.15 -2.97
C LEU A 75 -22.67 -4.27 -2.91
N TRP A 76 -22.23 -5.51 -3.06
CA TRP A 76 -23.13 -6.67 -3.02
C TRP A 76 -23.86 -6.77 -1.66
N SER A 77 -23.10 -6.70 -0.58
CA SER A 77 -23.61 -6.80 0.79
C SER A 77 -24.48 -5.60 1.21
N GLY A 78 -24.12 -4.39 0.76
CA GLY A 78 -24.85 -3.17 1.07
C GLY A 78 -26.23 -3.10 0.41
N THR A 79 -26.36 -3.62 -0.81
CA THR A 79 -27.63 -3.61 -1.57
C THR A 79 -28.56 -4.78 -1.27
N ARG A 80 -28.07 -5.84 -0.63
CA ARG A 80 -28.81 -7.09 -0.34
C ARG A 80 -28.78 -7.44 1.14
N PRO A 81 -29.48 -6.71 2.00
CA PRO A 81 -29.58 -7.04 3.42
C PRO A 81 -30.25 -8.41 3.61
N GLY A 82 -29.72 -9.24 4.53
CA GLY A 82 -30.27 -10.55 4.82
C GLY A 82 -29.31 -11.40 5.66
N VAL A 83 -29.67 -12.67 5.84
CA VAL A 83 -28.88 -13.61 6.65
C VAL A 83 -27.46 -13.80 6.08
N VAL A 84 -27.32 -13.90 4.76
CA VAL A 84 -26.02 -14.08 4.10
C VAL A 84 -25.12 -12.87 4.35
N ASP A 85 -25.67 -11.65 4.27
CA ASP A 85 -24.93 -10.43 4.60
C ASP A 85 -24.52 -10.40 6.08
N ALA A 86 -25.38 -10.80 6.99
CA ALA A 86 -25.06 -10.87 8.42
C ALA A 86 -23.94 -11.88 8.70
N LEU A 87 -24.01 -13.08 8.11
CA LEU A 87 -22.97 -14.09 8.22
C LEU A 87 -21.64 -13.62 7.64
N LEU A 88 -21.67 -12.99 6.47
CA LEU A 88 -20.47 -12.41 5.85
C LEU A 88 -19.83 -11.36 6.76
N MET A 89 -20.61 -10.45 7.34
CA MET A 89 -20.07 -9.43 8.23
C MET A 89 -19.52 -10.01 9.53
N THR A 90 -20.15 -11.04 10.08
CA THR A 90 -19.60 -11.75 11.25
C THR A 90 -18.27 -12.42 10.91
N PHE A 91 -18.16 -13.05 9.75
CA PHE A 91 -16.90 -13.62 9.25
C PHE A 91 -15.81 -12.55 9.08
N LEU A 92 -16.13 -11.40 8.45
CA LEU A 92 -15.17 -10.29 8.29
C LEU A 92 -14.70 -9.73 9.64
N GLN A 93 -15.60 -9.64 10.62
CA GLN A 93 -15.24 -9.22 11.98
C GLN A 93 -14.29 -10.22 12.65
N SER A 94 -14.48 -11.52 12.44
CA SER A 94 -13.58 -12.55 12.98
C SER A 94 -12.17 -12.46 12.38
N ILE A 95 -12.04 -12.13 11.09
CA ILE A 95 -10.73 -11.88 10.44
C ILE A 95 -10.05 -10.66 11.08
N TRP A 96 -10.79 -9.66 11.44
CA TRP A 96 -10.27 -8.38 11.95
C TRP A 96 -9.66 -8.47 13.37
N VAL A 97 -9.99 -9.52 14.10
CA VAL A 97 -9.38 -9.80 15.43
C VAL A 97 -7.86 -10.03 15.30
N VAL A 98 -7.42 -10.60 14.19
CA VAL A 98 -6.00 -10.85 13.93
C VAL A 98 -5.39 -9.64 13.22
N PRO A 99 -4.26 -9.08 13.70
CA PRO A 99 -3.58 -7.97 13.05
C PRO A 99 -3.25 -8.29 11.58
N ALA A 100 -3.50 -7.32 10.68
CA ALA A 100 -3.32 -7.49 9.23
C ALA A 100 -1.88 -7.93 8.86
N LEU A 101 -0.87 -7.47 9.61
CA LEU A 101 0.52 -7.88 9.42
C LEU A 101 0.70 -9.41 9.57
N LEU A 102 0.03 -10.02 10.55
CA LEU A 102 0.12 -11.48 10.76
C LEU A 102 -0.55 -12.25 9.62
N TRP A 103 -1.73 -11.78 9.16
CA TRP A 103 -2.37 -12.35 7.97
C TRP A 103 -1.48 -12.22 6.74
N ALA A 104 -0.92 -11.04 6.53
CA ALA A 104 -0.01 -10.80 5.41
C ALA A 104 1.25 -11.69 5.48
N ALA A 105 1.81 -11.91 6.68
CA ALA A 105 2.96 -12.78 6.86
C ALA A 105 2.64 -14.25 6.52
N VAL A 106 1.51 -14.77 7.01
CA VAL A 106 1.06 -16.13 6.67
C VAL A 106 0.81 -16.28 5.17
N LEU A 107 0.11 -15.33 4.56
CA LEU A 107 -0.17 -15.35 3.12
C LEU A 107 1.10 -15.20 2.29
N ALA A 108 2.04 -14.32 2.68
CA ALA A 108 3.33 -14.17 1.99
C ALA A 108 4.15 -15.45 2.08
N PHE A 109 4.13 -16.14 3.20
CA PHE A 109 4.79 -17.44 3.35
C PHE A 109 4.17 -18.52 2.43
N LEU A 110 2.84 -18.58 2.35
CA LEU A 110 2.11 -19.56 1.53
C LEU A 110 2.21 -19.29 0.02
N LEU A 111 2.13 -18.02 -0.38
CA LEU A 111 2.18 -17.59 -1.79
C LEU A 111 3.61 -17.57 -2.35
N GLY A 112 4.61 -17.63 -1.47
CA GLY A 112 6.01 -17.55 -1.84
C GLY A 112 6.53 -16.12 -1.92
N ARG A 113 7.74 -15.95 -2.49
CA ARG A 113 8.43 -14.66 -2.54
C ARG A 113 8.24 -13.99 -3.90
N GLY A 114 8.05 -12.68 -3.89
CA GLY A 114 7.98 -11.87 -5.11
C GLY A 114 6.97 -10.75 -5.02
N PHE A 115 7.01 -9.86 -6.01
CA PHE A 115 6.14 -8.70 -6.07
C PHE A 115 4.65 -9.07 -5.99
N LEU A 116 4.19 -9.99 -6.86
CA LEU A 116 2.78 -10.36 -6.92
C LEU A 116 2.31 -11.08 -5.64
N ALA A 117 3.16 -11.94 -5.07
CA ALA A 117 2.85 -12.62 -3.82
C ALA A 117 2.63 -11.63 -2.67
N LEU A 118 3.49 -10.59 -2.56
CA LEU A 118 3.32 -9.52 -1.58
C LEU A 118 2.06 -8.69 -1.82
N VAL A 119 1.79 -8.31 -3.08
CA VAL A 119 0.58 -7.56 -3.44
C VAL A 119 -0.68 -8.33 -3.04
N LEU A 120 -0.73 -9.63 -3.33
CA LEU A 120 -1.86 -10.47 -2.97
C LEU A 120 -1.95 -10.69 -1.45
N ALA A 121 -0.82 -10.96 -0.79
CA ALA A 121 -0.79 -11.16 0.65
C ALA A 121 -1.31 -9.93 1.42
N ILE A 122 -0.82 -8.74 1.07
CA ILE A 122 -1.21 -7.49 1.71
C ILE A 122 -2.64 -7.11 1.30
N GLY A 123 -2.99 -7.19 0.03
CA GLY A 123 -4.33 -6.87 -0.47
C GLY A 123 -5.41 -7.75 0.18
N LEU A 124 -5.15 -9.08 0.29
CA LEU A 124 -6.04 -10.02 0.95
C LEU A 124 -6.08 -9.89 2.48
N SER A 125 -5.13 -9.21 3.10
CA SER A 125 -5.17 -8.92 4.54
C SER A 125 -5.88 -7.62 4.89
N THR A 126 -6.07 -6.70 3.92
CA THR A 126 -6.57 -5.34 4.18
C THR A 126 -7.94 -5.03 3.55
N TRP A 127 -8.48 -5.86 2.65
CA TRP A 127 -9.75 -5.61 1.94
C TRP A 127 -10.98 -5.58 2.83
N THR A 128 -10.97 -6.24 3.98
CA THR A 128 -12.13 -6.41 4.86
C THR A 128 -12.64 -5.09 5.43
N GLU A 129 -11.75 -4.16 5.75
CA GLU A 129 -12.09 -2.83 6.22
C GLU A 129 -12.81 -2.03 5.12
N THR A 130 -12.27 -2.06 3.91
CA THR A 130 -12.90 -1.42 2.74
C THR A 130 -14.30 -1.99 2.48
N ALA A 131 -14.47 -3.31 2.53
CA ALA A 131 -15.76 -3.95 2.34
C ALA A 131 -16.80 -3.46 3.36
N ARG A 132 -16.40 -3.34 4.63
CA ARG A 132 -17.26 -2.85 5.69
C ARG A 132 -17.69 -1.39 5.48
N LEU A 133 -16.73 -0.51 5.18
CA LEU A 133 -16.99 0.92 4.97
C LEU A 133 -17.89 1.14 3.74
N VAL A 134 -17.56 0.50 2.63
CA VAL A 134 -18.38 0.56 1.40
C VAL A 134 -19.80 0.04 1.66
N ARG A 135 -19.96 -1.06 2.39
CA ARG A 135 -21.28 -1.58 2.76
C ARG A 135 -22.12 -0.57 3.54
N ILE A 136 -21.51 0.09 4.54
CA ILE A 136 -22.21 1.08 5.36
C ILE A 136 -22.69 2.25 4.47
N GLU A 137 -21.80 2.77 3.64
CA GLU A 137 -22.10 3.89 2.77
C GLU A 137 -23.13 3.54 1.69
N VAL A 138 -23.01 2.35 1.09
CA VAL A 138 -24.00 1.85 0.13
C VAL A 138 -25.38 1.75 0.77
N ARG A 139 -25.48 1.25 2.02
CA ARG A 139 -26.76 1.18 2.74
C ARG A 139 -27.34 2.56 3.03
N ARG A 140 -26.50 3.54 3.33
CA ARG A 140 -26.92 4.92 3.48
C ARG A 140 -27.51 5.46 2.17
N LEU A 141 -26.71 5.39 1.10
CA LEU A 141 -27.09 5.86 -0.23
C LEU A 141 -28.33 5.14 -0.79
N TRP A 142 -28.51 3.85 -0.48
CA TRP A 142 -29.64 3.06 -0.94
C TRP A 142 -31.00 3.54 -0.40
N ARG A 143 -30.99 4.28 0.73
CA ARG A 143 -32.16 4.85 1.39
C ARG A 143 -32.40 6.33 1.03
N GLU A 144 -31.50 6.92 0.25
CA GLU A 144 -31.64 8.31 -0.17
C GLU A 144 -32.81 8.49 -1.17
N PRO A 145 -33.56 9.61 -1.12
CA PRO A 145 -34.72 9.85 -1.96
C PRO A 145 -34.44 9.73 -3.47
N PHE A 146 -33.26 10.16 -3.92
CA PHE A 146 -32.87 10.05 -5.33
C PHE A 146 -32.73 8.59 -5.77
N MET A 147 -32.28 7.72 -4.87
CA MET A 147 -32.13 6.29 -5.16
C MET A 147 -33.49 5.60 -5.16
N GLU A 148 -34.39 5.99 -4.27
CA GLU A 148 -35.78 5.50 -4.25
C GLU A 148 -36.52 5.90 -5.54
N ALA A 149 -36.39 7.16 -5.96
CA ALA A 149 -36.95 7.63 -7.22
C ALA A 149 -36.41 6.86 -8.44
N ALA A 150 -35.08 6.65 -8.48
CA ALA A 150 -34.46 5.89 -9.57
C ALA A 150 -34.97 4.44 -9.65
N ARG A 151 -35.19 3.79 -8.49
CA ARG A 151 -35.80 2.45 -8.43
C ARG A 151 -37.26 2.45 -8.83
N ALA A 152 -38.02 3.45 -8.40
CA ALA A 152 -39.45 3.59 -8.78
C ALA A 152 -39.64 3.78 -10.28
N LEU A 153 -38.68 4.44 -10.96
CA LEU A 153 -38.61 4.56 -12.42
C LEU A 153 -38.19 3.26 -13.14
N GLY A 154 -37.91 2.17 -12.40
CA GLY A 154 -37.58 0.87 -12.98
C GLY A 154 -36.14 0.80 -13.55
N LEU A 155 -35.21 1.66 -13.11
CA LEU A 155 -33.85 1.60 -13.60
C LEU A 155 -33.17 0.25 -13.27
N PRO A 156 -32.53 -0.41 -14.24
CA PRO A 156 -31.86 -1.69 -14.01
C PRO A 156 -30.67 -1.55 -13.06
N TYR A 157 -30.43 -2.59 -12.27
CA TYR A 157 -29.39 -2.63 -11.23
C TYR A 157 -27.99 -2.17 -11.69
N PRO A 158 -27.45 -2.59 -12.87
CA PRO A 158 -26.16 -2.08 -13.34
C PRO A 158 -26.12 -0.56 -13.53
N ARG A 159 -27.26 0.05 -13.95
CA ARG A 159 -27.36 1.50 -14.15
C ARG A 159 -27.46 2.24 -12.81
N LEU A 160 -28.13 1.66 -11.81
CA LEU A 160 -28.12 2.16 -10.44
C LEU A 160 -26.70 2.15 -9.84
N LEU A 161 -25.93 1.07 -10.05
CA LEU A 161 -24.55 0.96 -9.60
C LEU A 161 -23.66 2.02 -10.26
N SER A 162 -23.61 2.03 -11.60
CA SER A 162 -22.63 2.84 -12.34
C SER A 162 -22.94 4.34 -12.33
N ARG A 163 -24.24 4.72 -12.32
CA ARG A 163 -24.67 6.12 -12.44
C ARG A 163 -25.01 6.80 -11.12
N HIS A 164 -25.36 6.02 -10.10
CA HIS A 164 -25.81 6.56 -8.83
C HIS A 164 -24.92 6.15 -7.65
N LEU A 165 -24.60 4.86 -7.48
CA LEU A 165 -23.80 4.43 -6.34
C LEU A 165 -22.30 4.75 -6.49
N LEU A 166 -21.65 4.27 -7.55
CA LEU A 166 -20.21 4.43 -7.72
C LEU A 166 -19.75 5.90 -7.71
N PRO A 167 -20.42 6.86 -8.41
CA PRO A 167 -19.99 8.25 -8.35
C PRO A 167 -20.09 8.85 -6.93
N ASN A 168 -21.12 8.47 -6.17
CA ASN A 168 -21.31 8.95 -4.80
C ASN A 168 -20.39 8.25 -3.79
N LEU A 169 -19.82 7.10 -4.13
CA LEU A 169 -18.79 6.41 -3.33
C LEU A 169 -17.37 6.95 -3.59
N LEU A 170 -17.12 7.65 -4.69
CA LEU A 170 -15.78 8.11 -5.06
C LEU A 170 -15.06 8.90 -3.97
N PRO A 171 -15.70 9.84 -3.23
CA PRO A 171 -15.03 10.54 -2.15
C PRO A 171 -14.53 9.58 -1.06
N LEU A 172 -15.39 8.66 -0.61
CA LEU A 172 -15.01 7.61 0.34
C LEU A 172 -13.86 6.74 -0.18
N LEU A 173 -13.93 6.31 -1.45
CA LEU A 173 -12.94 5.42 -2.05
C LEU A 173 -11.56 6.09 -2.19
N ARG A 174 -11.51 7.40 -2.42
CA ARG A 174 -10.24 8.16 -2.45
C ARG A 174 -9.57 8.15 -1.09
N VAL A 175 -10.30 8.50 -0.04
CA VAL A 175 -9.80 8.48 1.34
C VAL A 175 -9.36 7.07 1.72
N GLN A 176 -10.18 6.07 1.42
CA GLN A 176 -9.89 4.68 1.74
C GLN A 176 -8.65 4.14 0.99
N PHE A 177 -8.46 4.55 -0.27
CA PHE A 177 -7.25 4.20 -1.02
C PHE A 177 -5.99 4.70 -0.32
N LEU A 178 -5.96 5.96 0.08
CA LEU A 178 -4.81 6.55 0.75
C LEU A 178 -4.54 5.86 2.10
N GLN A 179 -5.59 5.57 2.86
CA GLN A 179 -5.46 4.88 4.15
C GLN A 179 -4.91 3.46 3.98
N VAL A 180 -5.48 2.68 3.05
CA VAL A 180 -4.99 1.31 2.77
C VAL A 180 -3.58 1.34 2.19
N PHE A 181 -3.26 2.32 1.35
CA PHE A 181 -1.92 2.50 0.80
C PHE A 181 -0.88 2.74 1.92
N ALA A 182 -1.15 3.66 2.86
CA ALA A 182 -0.25 3.88 3.99
C ALA A 182 -0.05 2.62 4.82
N THR A 183 -1.14 1.90 5.13
CA THR A 183 -1.10 0.64 5.86
C THR A 183 -0.32 -0.43 5.08
N ALA A 184 -0.53 -0.55 3.77
CA ALA A 184 0.15 -1.52 2.91
C ALA A 184 1.66 -1.28 2.85
N VAL A 185 2.11 -0.02 2.78
CA VAL A 185 3.55 0.34 2.82
C VAL A 185 4.18 -0.05 4.17
N ILE A 186 3.47 0.15 5.28
CA ILE A 186 3.96 -0.25 6.61
C ILE A 186 4.04 -1.77 6.71
N ILE A 187 3.02 -2.51 6.24
CA ILE A 187 3.00 -3.98 6.25
C ILE A 187 4.13 -4.52 5.35
N GLU A 188 4.31 -3.96 4.15
CA GLU A 188 5.39 -4.35 3.24
C GLU A 188 6.75 -4.16 3.89
N ALA A 189 6.99 -3.00 4.52
CA ALA A 189 8.25 -2.74 5.22
C ALA A 189 8.47 -3.72 6.38
N GLY A 190 7.42 -4.04 7.15
CA GLY A 190 7.46 -5.05 8.21
C GLY A 190 7.79 -6.45 7.68
N LEU A 191 7.13 -6.90 6.60
CA LEU A 191 7.43 -8.18 5.95
C LEU A 191 8.86 -8.21 5.39
N GLY A 192 9.31 -7.12 4.75
CA GLY A 192 10.68 -6.97 4.25
C GLY A 192 11.70 -7.04 5.37
N PHE A 193 11.43 -6.41 6.50
CA PHE A 193 12.28 -6.43 7.70
C PHE A 193 12.40 -7.82 8.34
N VAL A 194 11.35 -8.62 8.30
CA VAL A 194 11.38 -10.02 8.78
C VAL A 194 11.96 -11.00 7.74
N GLY A 195 12.27 -10.51 6.52
CA GLY A 195 12.84 -11.34 5.46
C GLY A 195 11.80 -12.06 4.59
N LEU A 196 10.51 -11.72 4.74
CA LEU A 196 9.41 -12.21 3.89
C LEU A 196 9.13 -11.27 2.70
N GLY A 197 9.99 -10.27 2.47
CA GLY A 197 9.89 -9.33 1.36
C GLY A 197 10.28 -9.90 0.00
N VAL A 198 10.49 -9.00 -0.98
CA VAL A 198 10.99 -9.39 -2.31
C VAL A 198 12.40 -9.95 -2.21
N PRO A 199 12.71 -11.02 -3.01
CA PRO A 199 14.05 -11.59 -3.00
C PRO A 199 15.05 -10.72 -3.77
N PRO A 200 16.35 -10.80 -3.45
CA PRO A 200 17.40 -10.21 -4.28
C PRO A 200 17.29 -10.66 -5.75
N PRO A 201 17.64 -9.82 -6.72
CA PRO A 201 18.36 -8.55 -6.60
C PRO A 201 17.47 -7.33 -6.29
N GLN A 202 16.17 -7.50 -6.19
CA GLN A 202 15.25 -6.42 -5.84
C GLN A 202 15.44 -6.03 -4.36
N VAL A 203 15.16 -4.75 -4.08
CA VAL A 203 15.25 -4.20 -2.73
C VAL A 203 13.97 -3.41 -2.43
N SER A 204 13.55 -3.46 -1.16
CA SER A 204 12.49 -2.61 -0.62
C SER A 204 13.02 -1.83 0.58
N LEU A 205 12.26 -0.83 1.06
CA LEU A 205 12.68 -0.10 2.26
C LEU A 205 12.81 -1.03 3.47
N GLY A 206 11.91 -2.01 3.61
CA GLY A 206 11.97 -3.01 4.69
C GLY A 206 13.20 -3.90 4.60
N SER A 207 13.57 -4.37 3.40
CA SER A 207 14.79 -5.18 3.22
C SER A 207 16.07 -4.36 3.46
N LEU A 208 16.07 -3.06 3.10
CA LEU A 208 17.19 -2.16 3.40
C LEU A 208 17.37 -1.93 4.90
N LEU A 209 16.27 -1.86 5.67
CA LEU A 209 16.31 -1.79 7.13
C LEU A 209 16.90 -3.08 7.73
N LEU A 210 16.47 -4.25 7.25
CA LEU A 210 17.01 -5.53 7.70
C LEU A 210 18.53 -5.65 7.41
N GLU A 211 18.93 -5.32 6.18
CA GLU A 211 20.34 -5.34 5.81
C GLU A 211 21.16 -4.36 6.65
N ALA A 212 20.67 -3.14 6.87
CA ALA A 212 21.36 -2.14 7.68
C ALA A 212 21.65 -2.62 9.11
N MET A 213 20.76 -3.42 9.70
CA MET A 213 20.99 -4.01 11.04
C MET A 213 22.21 -4.94 11.08
N ALA A 214 22.51 -5.64 10.00
CA ALA A 214 23.63 -6.57 9.96
C ALA A 214 25.02 -5.87 10.01
N TRP A 215 25.07 -4.58 9.70
CA TRP A 215 26.30 -3.80 9.65
C TRP A 215 26.19 -2.38 10.27
N LEU A 216 25.36 -2.25 11.30
CA LEU A 216 25.21 -1.01 12.09
C LEU A 216 26.49 -0.52 12.75
N THR A 217 27.50 -1.38 12.90
CA THR A 217 28.80 -1.03 13.47
C THR A 217 29.62 -0.09 12.59
N VAL A 218 29.29 0.02 11.30
CA VAL A 218 29.92 0.93 10.35
C VAL A 218 29.00 2.08 9.97
N PRO A 219 29.54 3.30 9.72
CA PRO A 219 28.72 4.48 9.42
C PRO A 219 27.76 4.29 8.25
N GLN A 220 28.14 3.54 7.22
CA GLN A 220 27.32 3.29 6.04
C GLN A 220 26.03 2.52 6.39
N GLY A 221 26.10 1.53 7.31
CA GLY A 221 24.92 0.81 7.79
C GLY A 221 24.00 1.73 8.59
N GLN A 222 24.56 2.59 9.44
CA GLN A 222 23.79 3.57 10.20
C GLN A 222 23.02 4.52 9.27
N TRP A 223 23.71 5.07 8.25
CA TRP A 223 23.09 5.96 7.27
C TRP A 223 22.03 5.25 6.43
N GLN A 224 22.30 4.04 5.96
CA GLN A 224 21.32 3.26 5.20
C GLN A 224 20.04 3.03 6.01
N GLY A 225 20.16 2.61 7.26
CA GLY A 225 19.02 2.37 8.15
C GLY A 225 18.24 3.65 8.45
N LEU A 226 18.95 4.73 8.81
CA LEU A 226 18.34 6.04 9.09
C LEU A 226 17.55 6.56 7.87
N LEU A 227 18.16 6.55 6.69
CA LEU A 227 17.54 7.08 5.48
C LEU A 227 16.38 6.20 4.99
N ALA A 228 16.51 4.88 5.09
CA ALA A 228 15.38 3.98 4.77
C ALA A 228 14.19 4.21 5.71
N GLY A 229 14.45 4.40 7.01
CA GLY A 229 13.42 4.76 8.00
C GLY A 229 12.80 6.12 7.75
N LEU A 230 13.60 7.14 7.39
CA LEU A 230 13.11 8.47 7.04
C LEU A 230 12.27 8.45 5.74
N CYS A 231 12.69 7.71 4.72
CA CYS A 231 11.90 7.54 3.50
C CYS A 231 10.54 6.86 3.79
N LEU A 232 10.54 5.82 4.62
CA LEU A 232 9.31 5.14 5.03
C LEU A 232 8.39 6.09 5.81
N SER A 233 8.89 6.72 6.86
CA SER A 233 8.13 7.66 7.69
C SER A 233 7.64 8.85 6.88
N GLY A 234 8.48 9.40 6.00
CA GLY A 234 8.13 10.51 5.10
C GLY A 234 7.00 10.13 4.13
N THR A 235 7.05 8.91 3.57
CA THR A 235 5.99 8.41 2.68
C THR A 235 4.66 8.34 3.42
N VAL A 236 4.64 7.75 4.61
CA VAL A 236 3.45 7.62 5.44
C VAL A 236 2.94 9.01 5.87
N PHE A 237 3.84 9.89 6.31
CA PHE A 237 3.49 11.26 6.71
C PHE A 237 2.83 12.06 5.57
N VAL A 238 3.40 12.01 4.35
CA VAL A 238 2.81 12.69 3.18
C VAL A 238 1.41 12.15 2.88
N VAL A 239 1.20 10.84 2.97
CA VAL A 239 -0.12 10.25 2.73
C VAL A 239 -1.12 10.71 3.78
N TYR A 240 -0.75 10.72 5.07
CA TYR A 240 -1.64 11.20 6.13
C TYR A 240 -1.90 12.71 6.04
N SER A 241 -0.93 13.51 5.61
CA SER A 241 -1.17 14.94 5.39
C SER A 241 -2.19 15.20 4.27
N LEU A 242 -2.19 14.36 3.22
CA LEU A 242 -3.21 14.43 2.18
C LEU A 242 -4.60 14.02 2.68
N LEU A 243 -4.68 13.09 3.64
CA LEU A 243 -5.95 12.69 4.27
C LEU A 243 -6.53 13.80 5.16
N THR A 244 -5.69 14.59 5.80
CA THR A 244 -6.11 15.68 6.69
C THR A 244 -6.39 16.99 5.95
N ASP A 245 -6.03 17.12 4.69
CA ASP A 245 -6.37 18.29 3.87
C ASP A 245 -7.89 18.29 3.63
N GLU A 246 -8.59 19.32 4.12
CA GLU A 246 -10.05 19.47 4.02
C GLU A 246 -10.60 19.38 2.59
N ARG A 247 -9.75 19.61 1.57
CA ARG A 247 -10.10 19.43 0.16
C ARG A 247 -10.37 17.99 -0.25
N TYR A 248 -9.98 17.02 0.59
CA TYR A 248 -10.18 15.59 0.36
C TYR A 248 -11.12 14.94 1.37
N ALA A 249 -11.58 15.68 2.38
CA ALA A 249 -12.41 15.19 3.50
C ALA A 249 -13.91 15.18 3.21
N LEU A 250 -14.38 15.60 2.02
CA LEU A 250 -15.77 15.62 1.57
C LEU A 250 -15.87 15.33 0.06
#